data_6e81878cd070aa059f25aa16909ee03c
#
_entry.id   6e81878cd070aa059f25aa16909ee03c
#
_cell.length_a   1.000
_cell.length_b   1.000
_cell.length_c   1.000
_cell.angle_alpha   90.00
_cell.angle_beta   90.00
_cell.angle_gamma   90.00
#
_symmetry.space_group_name_H-M   'P 1'
#
loop_
_entity.id
_entity.type
_entity.pdbx_description
1 polymer ?
#
loop_
_entity_poly.entity_id
_entity_poly.type
_entity_poly.pdbx_seq_one_letter_code
_entity_poly.pdbx_strand_id
1 'polypeptide(L)' 'MDTKKAIVLGADNNYRDKLETTIKSICYHNRDLKFYIFNEDIPKEWFYLMEKRLEKLNCEILNIELMQKK' A
#
# COMPACT_ATOMS: atom_id res chain seq x y z
N MET A 1 -17.30 -9.47 -13.80
CA MET A 1 -17.17 -9.08 -12.43
C MET A 1 -15.74 -8.74 -12.08
N ASP A 2 -15.55 -7.54 -11.66
CA ASP A 2 -14.18 -7.07 -11.47
C ASP A 2 -13.78 -7.12 -10.02
N THR A 3 -12.99 -8.13 -9.71
CA THR A 3 -12.45 -8.24 -8.37
C THR A 3 -11.00 -7.82 -8.42
N LYS A 4 -10.66 -6.91 -7.55
CA LYS A 4 -9.26 -6.51 -7.44
C LYS A 4 -8.47 -7.59 -6.74
N LYS A 5 -7.28 -7.84 -7.24
CA LYS A 5 -6.40 -8.80 -6.60
C LYS A 5 -5.81 -8.19 -5.34
N ALA A 6 -5.78 -8.96 -4.29
CA ALA A 6 -5.26 -8.49 -3.02
C ALA A 6 -3.78 -8.82 -2.90
N ILE A 7 -3.02 -7.82 -2.50
CA ILE A 7 -1.59 -7.99 -2.28
C ILE A 7 -1.30 -7.52 -0.86
N VAL A 8 -0.69 -8.40 -0.08
CA VAL A 8 -0.39 -8.11 1.32
C VAL A 8 1.08 -7.85 1.47
N LEU A 9 1.40 -6.69 2.02
CA LEU A 9 2.78 -6.30 2.24
C LEU A 9 2.96 -5.83 3.68
N GLY A 10 4.17 -6.04 4.20
CA GLY A 10 4.50 -5.58 5.53
C GLY A 10 5.71 -4.70 5.48
N ALA A 11 5.70 -3.63 6.25
CA ALA A 11 6.83 -2.73 6.29
C ALA A 11 6.76 -1.84 7.51
N ASP A 12 7.89 -1.22 7.82
CA ASP A 12 7.91 -0.20 8.83
C ASP A 12 8.34 1.10 8.16
N ASN A 13 8.46 2.14 8.97
CA ASN A 13 8.78 3.46 8.43
C ASN A 13 10.14 3.50 7.75
N ASN A 14 11.05 2.64 8.16
CA ASN A 14 12.39 2.62 7.58
C ASN A 14 12.40 2.03 6.17
N TYR A 15 11.41 1.22 5.85
CA TYR A 15 11.31 0.60 4.54
C TYR A 15 10.32 1.30 3.63
N ARG A 16 9.90 2.47 4.03
CA ARG A 16 8.87 3.19 3.29
C ARG A 16 9.25 3.40 1.82
N ASP A 17 10.49 3.81 1.58
CA ASP A 17 10.94 4.06 0.21
C ASP A 17 10.94 2.79 -0.63
N LYS A 18 11.38 1.69 -0.04
CA LYS A 18 11.39 0.43 -0.75
C LYS A 18 9.98 -0.08 -0.99
N LEU A 19 9.11 0.15 -0.03
CA LEU A 19 7.72 -0.23 -0.16
C LEU A 19 7.08 0.51 -1.33
N GLU A 20 7.34 1.80 -1.41
CA GLU A 20 6.80 2.62 -2.48
C GLU A 20 7.30 2.14 -3.83
N THR A 21 8.58 1.83 -3.93
CA THR A 21 9.17 1.34 -5.16
C THR A 21 8.54 0.00 -5.57
N THR A 22 8.34 -0.87 -4.60
CA THR A 22 7.72 -2.16 -4.85
C THR A 22 6.31 -2.01 -5.38
N ILE A 23 5.53 -1.14 -4.75
CA ILE A 23 4.16 -0.91 -5.16
C ILE A 23 4.11 -0.34 -6.58
N LYS A 24 4.97 0.62 -6.85
CA LYS A 24 5.00 1.23 -8.17
C LYS A 24 5.39 0.20 -9.23
N SER A 25 6.34 -0.65 -8.92
CA SER A 25 6.79 -1.67 -9.85
C SER A 25 5.67 -2.66 -10.16
N ILE A 26 4.95 -3.05 -9.15
CA ILE A 26 3.82 -3.97 -9.34
C ILE A 26 2.73 -3.32 -10.17
N CYS A 27 2.42 -2.07 -9.87
CA CYS A 27 1.37 -1.35 -10.59
C CYS A 27 1.77 -1.05 -12.02
N TYR A 28 3.06 -0.98 -12.28
CA TYR A 28 3.54 -0.72 -13.62
C TYR A 28 3.12 -1.84 -14.58
N HIS A 29 3.09 -3.04 -14.06
CA HIS A 29 2.75 -4.20 -14.87
C HIS A 29 1.32 -4.70 -14.68
N ASN A 30 0.65 -4.21 -13.64
CA ASN A 30 -0.68 -4.71 -13.31
C ASN A 30 -1.61 -3.57 -12.93
N ARG A 31 -2.88 -3.78 -13.15
CA ARG A 31 -3.92 -2.84 -12.72
C ARG A 31 -4.91 -3.59 -11.85
N ASP A 32 -5.83 -2.86 -11.26
CA ASP A 32 -6.90 -3.46 -10.48
C ASP A 32 -6.36 -4.24 -9.28
N LEU A 33 -5.48 -3.58 -8.53
CA LEU A 33 -4.87 -4.20 -7.37
C LEU A 33 -5.34 -3.52 -6.10
N LYS A 34 -5.34 -4.27 -5.02
CA LYS A 34 -5.68 -3.75 -3.71
C LYS A 34 -4.58 -4.13 -2.75
N PHE A 35 -3.88 -3.15 -2.24
CA PHE A 35 -2.74 -3.39 -1.36
C PHE A 35 -3.15 -3.27 0.09
N TYR A 36 -2.79 -4.26 0.87
CA TYR A 36 -2.97 -4.25 2.32
C TYR A 36 -1.59 -4.08 2.94
N ILE A 37 -1.37 -2.95 3.57
CA ILE A 37 -0.06 -2.64 4.12
C ILE A 37 -0.09 -2.75 5.63
N PHE A 38 0.54 -3.79 6.14
CA PHE A 38 0.67 -3.97 7.58
C PHE A 38 1.84 -3.16 8.09
N ASN A 39 1.56 -2.26 9.01
CA ASN A 39 2.60 -1.39 9.53
C ASN A 39 2.27 -0.94 10.94
N GLU A 40 3.26 -0.35 11.61
CA GLU A 40 3.08 0.15 12.95
C GLU A 40 3.30 1.64 13.04
N ASP A 41 4.14 2.18 12.19
CA ASP A 41 4.57 3.55 12.35
C ASP A 41 4.67 4.36 11.07
N ILE A 42 4.10 3.88 10.00
CA ILE A 42 4.12 4.66 8.76
C ILE A 42 3.07 5.77 8.88
N PRO A 43 3.43 7.02 8.59
CA PRO A 43 2.48 8.12 8.72
C PRO A 43 1.29 7.96 7.79
N LYS A 44 0.15 8.41 8.27
CA LYS A 44 -1.07 8.34 7.46
C LYS A 44 -0.96 9.22 6.22
N GLU A 45 -0.17 10.25 6.29
CA GLU A 45 0.02 11.13 5.14
C GLU A 45 0.63 10.39 3.96
N TRP A 46 1.53 9.46 4.26
CA TRP A 46 2.14 8.66 3.22
C TRP A 46 1.09 7.83 2.48
N PHE A 47 0.18 7.23 3.24
CA PHE A 47 -0.90 6.45 2.65
C PHE A 47 -1.81 7.31 1.81
N TYR A 48 -2.08 8.51 2.28
CA TYR A 48 -2.93 9.42 1.56
C TYR A 48 -2.34 9.78 0.20
N LEU A 49 -1.04 10.06 0.18
CA LEU A 49 -0.37 10.39 -1.05
C LEU A 49 -0.32 9.21 -2.00
N MET A 50 -0.04 8.03 -1.45
CA MET A 50 0.01 6.82 -2.26
C MET A 50 -1.36 6.49 -2.84
N GLU A 51 -2.39 6.69 -2.04
CA GLU A 51 -3.75 6.44 -2.50
C GLU A 51 -4.09 7.28 -3.71
N LYS A 52 -3.71 8.53 -3.67
CA LYS A 52 -3.98 9.42 -4.79
C LYS A 52 -3.21 9.01 -6.04
N ARG A 53 -1.99 8.58 -5.86
CA ARG A 53 -1.19 8.14 -7.00
C ARG A 53 -1.73 6.87 -7.62
N LEU A 54 -2.14 5.94 -6.77
CA LEU A 54 -2.62 4.64 -7.24
C LEU A 54 -4.01 4.71 -7.82
N GLU A 55 -4.77 5.73 -7.45
CA GLU A 55 -6.10 5.91 -7.97
C GLU A 55 -6.10 5.99 -9.49
N LYS A 56 -5.09 6.62 -10.04
CA LYS A 56 -4.97 6.78 -11.49
C LYS A 56 -4.73 5.45 -12.18
N LEU A 57 -4.24 4.48 -11.44
CA LEU A 57 -3.96 3.15 -11.96
C LEU A 57 -5.04 2.15 -11.61
N ASN A 58 -6.14 2.65 -11.07
CA ASN A 58 -7.26 1.82 -10.62
C ASN A 58 -6.83 0.84 -9.55
N CYS A 59 -5.92 1.28 -8.67
CA CYS A 59 -5.44 0.48 -7.57
C CYS A 59 -5.81 1.16 -6.26
N GLU A 60 -5.89 0.35 -5.20
CA GLU A 60 -6.21 0.86 -3.87
C GLU A 60 -5.14 0.45 -2.88
N ILE A 61 -5.03 1.22 -1.83
CA ILE A 61 -4.09 0.91 -0.76
C ILE A 61 -4.80 1.10 0.57
N LEU A 62 -4.59 0.16 1.48
CA LEU A 62 -5.22 0.17 2.78
C LEU A 62 -4.17 0.12 3.86
N ASN A 63 -4.37 0.94 4.85
CA ASN A 63 -3.48 1.01 5.99
C ASN A 63 -3.99 0.07 7.07
N ILE A 64 -3.25 -1.00 7.33
CA ILE A 64 -3.58 -1.94 8.38
C ILE A 64 -2.61 -1.71 9.52
N GLU A 65 -3.05 -0.97 10.50
CA GLU A 65 -2.20 -0.67 11.65
C GLU A 65 -2.16 -1.84 12.60
N LEU A 66 -0.95 -2.23 12.94
CA LEU A 66 -0.74 -3.28 13.91
C LEU A 66 -0.73 -2.65 15.28
N MET A 67 -1.67 -3.05 16.11
CA MET A 67 -1.74 -2.49 17.45
C MET A 67 -0.75 -3.17 18.37
N GLN A 68 -0.02 -2.34 19.08
CA GLN A 68 0.90 -2.86 20.06
C GLN A 68 0.24 -2.91 21.41
N LYS A 69 0.38 -4.03 22.05
CA LYS A 69 -0.14 -4.17 23.40
C LYS A 69 0.91 -3.74 24.40
N LYS A 70 0.46 -3.08 25.36
CA LYS A 70 1.34 -2.66 26.41
C LYS A 70 1.12 -3.46 27.66
#